data_4e43c9810d98e42ee412b8f258a60b11
#
_entry.id   4e43c9810d98e42ee412b8f258a60b11
#
_cell.length_a   1.000
_cell.length_b   1.000
_cell.length_c   1.000
_cell.angle_alpha   90.00
_cell.angle_beta   90.00
_cell.angle_gamma   90.00
#
_symmetry.space_group_name_H-M   'P 1'
#
loop_
_entity.id
_entity.type
_entity.pdbx_description
1 polymer ?
#
loop_
_entity_poly.entity_id
_entity_poly.type
_entity_poly.pdbx_seq_one_letter_code
_entity_poly.pdbx_strand_id
1 'polypeptide(L)'
;MKLKSLKNLSLALAITCAPMLSMAWGTNGHRITGQIAENHLTPKARAAVKAILGNESMAMASTWADFIKSDPSYNYLYNWHFVDFDRPMSYPEMTEFLNHDTNPNAYNKLEFLIDELKKPSITKENKLLYLRLLIHITGDIHQPMHTGHASDKGGNDVKVNWFSKPTNLHSIWDSELIDFQQLSYTEYANAIDHPTDAQIKEWQTGPLSKWIFESSNLAGQLYGEVNSGETLNYKYNFTHLDTLNQQLLKGGIRLAGLLNQIFG
;
A
#
# COMPACT_ATOMS: atom_id res chain seq x y z
N MET A 1 -42.97 56.58 7.15
CA MET A 1 -41.63 56.03 6.93
C MET A 1 -41.64 54.58 7.41
N LYS A 2 -41.68 53.60 6.48
CA LYS A 2 -41.80 52.16 6.82
C LYS A 2 -40.39 51.53 6.84
N LEU A 3 -39.97 51.03 8.02
CA LEU A 3 -38.73 50.23 8.14
C LEU A 3 -38.92 48.89 7.43
N LYS A 4 -38.01 48.63 6.48
CA LYS A 4 -37.89 47.30 5.85
C LYS A 4 -37.06 46.37 6.76
N SER A 5 -37.66 45.28 7.19
CA SER A 5 -37.02 44.19 7.90
C SER A 5 -36.00 43.46 6.99
N LEU A 6 -34.72 43.51 7.34
CA LEU A 6 -33.71 42.60 6.75
C LEU A 6 -33.89 41.23 7.36
N LYS A 7 -34.28 40.26 6.53
CA LYS A 7 -34.22 38.82 6.89
C LYS A 7 -32.79 38.37 6.78
N ASN A 8 -32.18 38.00 7.90
CA ASN A 8 -30.89 37.32 7.97
C ASN A 8 -31.04 35.94 7.35
N LEU A 9 -30.44 35.73 6.20
CA LEU A 9 -30.31 34.42 5.56
C LEU A 9 -29.06 33.73 6.12
N SER A 10 -29.22 32.88 7.15
CA SER A 10 -28.15 32.05 7.68
C SER A 10 -27.86 30.93 6.66
N LEU A 11 -26.75 31.06 5.93
CA LEU A 11 -26.25 29.99 5.07
C LEU A 11 -25.59 28.92 5.95
N ALA A 12 -26.33 27.85 6.24
CA ALA A 12 -25.77 26.68 6.89
C ALA A 12 -24.85 25.94 5.90
N LEU A 13 -23.54 26.08 6.08
CA LEU A 13 -22.54 25.34 5.34
C LEU A 13 -22.60 23.86 5.83
N ALA A 14 -23.31 23.01 5.11
CA ALA A 14 -23.27 21.56 5.33
C ALA A 14 -21.88 21.05 4.89
N ILE A 15 -21.00 20.87 5.86
CA ILE A 15 -19.75 20.12 5.64
C ILE A 15 -20.16 18.66 5.45
N THR A 16 -20.30 18.22 4.21
CA THR A 16 -20.42 16.81 3.87
C THR A 16 -19.07 16.18 4.14
N CYS A 17 -18.91 15.49 5.28
CA CYS A 17 -17.84 14.52 5.45
C CYS A 17 -18.05 13.42 4.41
N ALA A 18 -17.40 13.55 3.25
CA ALA A 18 -17.22 12.39 2.37
C ALA A 18 -16.44 11.35 3.16
N PRO A 19 -16.87 10.07 3.18
CA PRO A 19 -16.06 9.03 3.79
C PRO A 19 -14.70 9.05 3.07
N MET A 20 -13.61 9.26 3.83
CA MET A 20 -12.28 9.00 3.32
C MET A 20 -12.23 7.50 3.03
N LEU A 21 -12.33 7.13 1.77
CA LEU A 21 -12.06 5.77 1.32
C LEU A 21 -10.61 5.50 1.71
N SER A 22 -10.42 4.47 2.51
CA SER A 22 -9.07 3.99 2.84
C SER A 22 -8.36 3.70 1.53
N MET A 23 -7.25 4.37 1.32
CA MET A 23 -6.35 4.11 0.21
C MET A 23 -5.23 3.25 0.78
N ALA A 24 -4.75 2.30 0.02
CA ALA A 24 -3.49 1.59 0.19
C ALA A 24 -2.36 2.55 0.62
N TRP A 25 -1.11 2.13 0.73
CA TRP A 25 -0.09 3.16 0.92
C TRP A 25 -0.54 4.45 0.23
N GLY A 26 -0.59 5.57 0.91
CA GLY A 26 -0.93 6.84 0.28
C GLY A 26 -0.05 7.06 -0.95
N THR A 27 -0.44 7.98 -1.81
CA THR A 27 0.22 8.25 -3.10
C THR A 27 1.76 8.29 -3.00
N ASN A 28 2.32 8.88 -1.94
CA ASN A 28 3.77 8.97 -1.77
C ASN A 28 4.41 7.62 -1.41
N GLY A 29 3.79 6.80 -0.56
CA GLY A 29 4.31 5.48 -0.21
C GLY A 29 4.41 4.55 -1.41
N HIS A 30 3.36 4.50 -2.26
CA HIS A 30 3.40 3.76 -3.52
C HIS A 30 4.49 4.27 -4.46
N ARG A 31 4.64 5.58 -4.60
CA ARG A 31 5.68 6.16 -5.45
C ARG A 31 7.09 5.85 -4.95
N ILE A 32 7.30 5.85 -3.63
CA ILE A 32 8.58 5.48 -3.03
C ILE A 32 8.91 4.02 -3.34
N THR A 33 7.98 3.08 -3.09
CA THR A 33 8.22 1.66 -3.39
C THR A 33 8.42 1.40 -4.87
N GLY A 34 7.64 2.06 -5.74
CA GLY A 34 7.81 2.01 -7.19
C GLY A 34 9.16 2.54 -7.67
N GLN A 35 9.62 3.66 -7.10
CA GLN A 35 10.92 4.25 -7.43
C GLN A 35 12.08 3.36 -6.99
N ILE A 36 12.05 2.84 -5.76
CA ILE A 36 13.07 1.90 -5.26
C ILE A 36 13.11 0.65 -6.16
N ALA A 37 11.95 0.09 -6.49
CA ALA A 37 11.91 -1.07 -7.37
C ALA A 37 12.53 -0.78 -8.75
N GLU A 38 12.24 0.38 -9.33
CA GLU A 38 12.82 0.80 -10.61
C GLU A 38 14.35 0.88 -10.53
N ASN A 39 14.92 1.35 -9.43
CA ASN A 39 16.37 1.45 -9.22
C ASN A 39 17.06 0.07 -9.24
N HIS A 40 16.39 -0.98 -8.74
CA HIS A 40 16.93 -2.33 -8.59
C HIS A 40 16.56 -3.31 -9.72
N LEU A 41 16.00 -2.82 -10.83
CA LEU A 41 15.74 -3.66 -12.01
C LEU A 41 17.04 -4.01 -12.74
N THR A 42 17.16 -5.27 -13.15
CA THR A 42 18.18 -5.67 -14.14
C THR A 42 17.97 -4.91 -15.45
N PRO A 43 19.02 -4.73 -16.28
CA PRO A 43 18.88 -4.05 -17.58
C PRO A 43 17.78 -4.66 -18.47
N LYS A 44 17.63 -5.99 -18.46
CA LYS A 44 16.64 -6.71 -19.27
C LYS A 44 15.21 -6.46 -18.73
N ALA A 45 14.99 -6.60 -17.41
CA ALA A 45 13.71 -6.32 -16.79
C ALA A 45 13.30 -4.85 -16.97
N ARG A 46 14.25 -3.91 -16.79
CA ARG A 46 14.02 -2.48 -17.01
C ARG A 46 13.55 -2.19 -18.44
N ALA A 47 14.21 -2.78 -19.44
CA ALA A 47 13.82 -2.61 -20.84
C ALA A 47 12.41 -3.16 -21.11
N ALA A 48 12.08 -4.33 -20.53
CA ALA A 48 10.77 -4.95 -20.69
C ALA A 48 9.66 -4.15 -20.00
N VAL A 49 9.86 -3.72 -18.74
CA VAL A 49 8.94 -2.86 -17.99
C VAL A 49 8.71 -1.55 -18.75
N LYS A 50 9.78 -0.90 -19.22
CA LYS A 50 9.71 0.32 -20.03
C LYS A 50 8.93 0.12 -21.34
N ALA A 51 9.08 -1.01 -22.00
CA ALA A 51 8.32 -1.33 -23.20
C ALA A 51 6.82 -1.50 -22.92
N ILE A 52 6.43 -1.95 -21.75
CA ILE A 52 5.03 -2.11 -21.34
C ILE A 52 4.44 -0.76 -20.88
N LEU A 53 5.11 -0.04 -19.98
CA LEU A 53 4.62 1.21 -19.39
C LEU A 53 4.73 2.41 -20.35
N GLY A 54 5.58 2.35 -21.37
CA GLY A 54 5.80 3.48 -22.28
C GLY A 54 6.49 4.65 -21.59
N ASN A 55 5.82 5.80 -21.52
CA ASN A 55 6.35 7.00 -20.87
C ASN A 55 6.03 7.09 -19.37
N GLU A 56 5.20 6.18 -18.86
CA GLU A 56 4.86 6.12 -17.44
C GLU A 56 6.05 5.54 -16.64
N SER A 57 6.43 6.19 -15.53
CA SER A 57 7.42 5.64 -14.60
C SER A 57 6.77 4.59 -13.68
N MET A 58 7.56 3.72 -13.06
CA MET A 58 7.02 2.77 -12.07
C MET A 58 6.40 3.50 -10.87
N ALA A 59 6.95 4.63 -10.47
CA ALA A 59 6.37 5.48 -9.42
C ALA A 59 4.97 5.99 -9.80
N MET A 60 4.71 6.32 -11.05
CA MET A 60 3.37 6.72 -11.50
C MET A 60 2.44 5.53 -11.68
N ALA A 61 2.94 4.44 -12.23
CA ALA A 61 2.19 3.19 -12.40
C ALA A 61 1.69 2.62 -11.06
N SER A 62 2.47 2.81 -9.97
CA SER A 62 2.14 2.32 -8.64
C SER A 62 0.89 2.95 -8.03
N THR A 63 0.44 4.10 -8.50
CA THR A 63 -0.76 4.78 -7.97
C THR A 63 -2.01 4.56 -8.85
N TRP A 64 -1.86 3.86 -9.97
CA TRP A 64 -2.95 3.70 -10.94
C TRP A 64 -4.16 2.97 -10.35
N ALA A 65 -3.96 1.92 -9.56
CA ALA A 65 -5.05 1.12 -9.01
C ALA A 65 -5.94 1.93 -8.05
N ASP A 66 -5.38 2.87 -7.31
CA ASP A 66 -6.14 3.80 -6.47
C ASP A 66 -6.85 4.87 -7.30
N PHE A 67 -6.19 5.39 -8.32
CA PHE A 67 -6.77 6.39 -9.19
C PHE A 67 -8.03 5.88 -9.91
N ILE A 68 -8.01 4.61 -10.35
CA ILE A 68 -9.11 4.02 -11.11
C ILE A 68 -10.33 3.63 -10.26
N LYS A 69 -10.23 3.67 -8.93
CA LYS A 69 -11.35 3.39 -8.00
C LYS A 69 -12.61 4.22 -8.26
N SER A 70 -12.48 5.36 -8.95
CA SER A 70 -13.61 6.19 -9.37
C SER A 70 -14.40 5.62 -10.54
N ASP A 71 -13.88 4.63 -11.28
CA ASP A 71 -14.56 3.97 -12.37
C ASP A 71 -15.23 2.66 -11.88
N PRO A 72 -16.58 2.57 -11.89
CA PRO A 72 -17.28 1.39 -11.39
C PRO A 72 -16.94 0.09 -12.12
N SER A 73 -16.42 0.15 -13.34
CA SER A 73 -15.99 -1.06 -14.09
C SER A 73 -14.81 -1.76 -13.43
N TYR A 74 -14.09 -1.09 -12.52
CA TYR A 74 -12.97 -1.62 -11.77
C TYR A 74 -13.30 -1.97 -10.30
N ASN A 75 -14.57 -1.92 -9.89
CA ASN A 75 -14.97 -2.26 -8.50
C ASN A 75 -14.55 -3.68 -8.09
N TYR A 76 -14.34 -4.59 -9.03
CA TYR A 76 -13.86 -5.94 -8.76
C TYR A 76 -12.44 -5.98 -8.17
N LEU A 77 -11.66 -4.90 -8.30
CA LEU A 77 -10.32 -4.78 -7.74
C LEU A 77 -10.32 -4.47 -6.24
N TYR A 78 -11.46 -4.09 -5.65
CA TYR A 78 -11.52 -3.61 -4.26
C TYR A 78 -10.82 -4.54 -3.27
N ASN A 79 -11.10 -5.84 -3.33
CA ASN A 79 -10.51 -6.82 -2.42
C ASN A 79 -9.07 -7.23 -2.79
N TRP A 80 -8.50 -6.72 -3.89
CA TRP A 80 -7.16 -7.09 -4.32
C TRP A 80 -6.06 -6.36 -3.54
N HIS A 81 -6.43 -5.31 -2.80
CA HIS A 81 -5.49 -4.43 -2.10
C HIS A 81 -5.04 -4.96 -0.74
N PHE A 82 -5.76 -5.90 -0.15
CA PHE A 82 -5.52 -6.35 1.22
C PHE A 82 -5.82 -7.84 1.42
N VAL A 83 -5.33 -8.37 2.52
CA VAL A 83 -5.74 -9.67 3.08
C VAL A 83 -5.80 -9.53 4.59
N ASP A 84 -7.00 -9.46 5.14
CA ASP A 84 -7.22 -9.29 6.57
C ASP A 84 -7.46 -10.63 7.27
N PHE A 85 -7.11 -10.71 8.54
CA PHE A 85 -7.18 -11.92 9.34
C PHE A 85 -8.08 -11.71 10.57
N ASP A 86 -8.84 -12.75 10.94
CA ASP A 86 -9.72 -12.69 12.11
C ASP A 86 -8.94 -12.84 13.44
N ARG A 87 -7.76 -13.43 13.40
CA ARG A 87 -6.89 -13.68 14.56
C ARG A 87 -5.43 -13.76 14.16
N PRO A 88 -4.50 -13.57 15.10
CA PRO A 88 -3.10 -13.92 14.89
C PRO A 88 -2.94 -15.42 14.53
N MET A 89 -2.02 -15.71 13.61
CA MET A 89 -1.73 -17.06 13.14
C MET A 89 -0.23 -17.32 13.21
N SER A 90 0.15 -18.58 13.43
CA SER A 90 1.51 -19.04 13.14
C SER A 90 1.75 -19.07 11.62
N TYR A 91 3.01 -19.10 11.21
CA TYR A 91 3.32 -19.13 9.77
C TYR A 91 2.72 -20.35 9.03
N PRO A 92 2.75 -21.58 9.57
CA PRO A 92 2.08 -22.71 8.93
C PRO A 92 0.56 -22.52 8.79
N GLU A 93 -0.12 -22.04 9.86
CA GLU A 93 -1.57 -21.78 9.82
C GLU A 93 -1.93 -20.73 8.77
N MET A 94 -1.16 -19.62 8.71
CA MET A 94 -1.38 -18.59 7.71
C MET A 94 -1.16 -19.11 6.29
N THR A 95 -0.12 -19.89 6.06
CA THR A 95 0.16 -20.48 4.75
C THR A 95 -0.98 -21.41 4.32
N GLU A 96 -1.50 -22.22 5.24
CA GLU A 96 -2.64 -23.10 4.97
C GLU A 96 -3.91 -22.27 4.66
N PHE A 97 -4.20 -21.24 5.45
CA PHE A 97 -5.30 -20.33 5.21
C PHE A 97 -5.21 -19.67 3.82
N LEU A 98 -4.07 -19.08 3.49
CA LEU A 98 -3.84 -18.39 2.22
C LEU A 98 -4.00 -19.32 1.00
N ASN A 99 -3.55 -20.56 1.12
CA ASN A 99 -3.66 -21.55 0.04
C ASN A 99 -5.09 -22.05 -0.19
N HIS A 100 -5.97 -21.97 0.80
CA HIS A 100 -7.36 -22.43 0.72
C HIS A 100 -8.37 -21.31 0.58
N ASP A 101 -7.99 -20.04 0.78
CA ASP A 101 -8.90 -18.91 0.60
C ASP A 101 -9.14 -18.64 -0.88
N THR A 102 -10.37 -18.91 -1.32
CA THR A 102 -10.82 -18.70 -2.69
C THR A 102 -11.38 -17.30 -2.94
N ASN A 103 -11.58 -16.49 -1.89
CA ASN A 103 -12.02 -15.11 -2.03
C ASN A 103 -10.90 -14.27 -2.64
N PRO A 104 -11.22 -13.33 -3.54
CA PRO A 104 -10.21 -12.40 -4.04
C PRO A 104 -9.55 -11.63 -2.89
N ASN A 105 -8.23 -11.71 -2.79
CA ASN A 105 -7.41 -10.98 -1.82
C ASN A 105 -6.04 -10.67 -2.40
N ALA A 106 -5.24 -9.84 -1.73
CA ALA A 106 -3.92 -9.41 -2.21
C ALA A 106 -2.98 -10.60 -2.51
N TYR A 107 -3.00 -11.65 -1.68
CA TYR A 107 -2.11 -12.80 -1.84
C TYR A 107 -2.40 -13.58 -3.12
N ASN A 108 -3.65 -14.10 -3.27
CA ASN A 108 -3.99 -14.93 -4.45
C ASN A 108 -4.00 -14.11 -5.76
N LYS A 109 -4.17 -12.79 -5.68
CA LYS A 109 -4.09 -11.92 -6.85
C LYS A 109 -2.64 -11.62 -7.24
N LEU A 110 -1.72 -11.50 -6.31
CA LEU A 110 -0.29 -11.43 -6.65
C LEU A 110 0.19 -12.70 -7.36
N GLU A 111 -0.18 -13.89 -6.86
CA GLU A 111 0.14 -15.15 -7.54
C GLU A 111 -0.42 -15.18 -8.97
N PHE A 112 -1.70 -14.86 -9.12
CA PHE A 112 -2.36 -14.74 -10.43
C PHE A 112 -1.63 -13.77 -11.36
N LEU A 113 -1.29 -12.57 -10.90
CA LEU A 113 -0.63 -11.55 -11.71
C LEU A 113 0.78 -11.97 -12.15
N ILE A 114 1.54 -12.62 -11.27
CA ILE A 114 2.87 -13.17 -11.57
C ILE A 114 2.76 -14.23 -12.68
N ASP A 115 1.81 -15.12 -12.57
CA ASP A 115 1.64 -16.20 -13.55
C ASP A 115 1.12 -15.67 -14.90
N GLU A 116 0.18 -14.74 -14.89
CA GLU A 116 -0.33 -14.11 -16.11
C GLU A 116 0.75 -13.33 -16.86
N LEU A 117 1.58 -12.56 -16.14
CA LEU A 117 2.63 -11.75 -16.77
C LEU A 117 3.75 -12.60 -17.42
N LYS A 118 3.90 -13.86 -17.01
CA LYS A 118 4.84 -14.82 -17.62
C LYS A 118 4.31 -15.44 -18.92
N LYS A 119 3.00 -15.36 -19.17
CA LYS A 119 2.39 -16.01 -20.36
C LYS A 119 2.76 -15.28 -21.65
N PRO A 120 3.29 -15.98 -22.66
CA PRO A 120 3.63 -15.35 -23.94
C PRO A 120 2.39 -14.87 -24.72
N SER A 121 1.21 -15.42 -24.42
CA SER A 121 -0.05 -15.12 -25.11
C SER A 121 -0.84 -13.96 -24.49
N ILE A 122 -0.31 -13.29 -23.44
CA ILE A 122 -0.99 -12.17 -22.81
C ILE A 122 -1.14 -10.99 -23.77
N THR A 123 -2.35 -10.38 -23.83
CA THR A 123 -2.56 -9.18 -24.64
C THR A 123 -1.79 -7.99 -24.09
N LYS A 124 -1.55 -6.97 -24.93
CA LYS A 124 -0.85 -5.76 -24.50
C LYS A 124 -1.62 -5.01 -23.42
N GLU A 125 -2.94 -4.96 -23.55
CA GLU A 125 -3.85 -4.30 -22.59
C GLU A 125 -3.78 -4.98 -21.22
N ASN A 126 -3.92 -6.30 -21.18
CA ASN A 126 -3.83 -7.07 -19.94
C ASN A 126 -2.41 -7.00 -19.34
N LYS A 127 -1.38 -7.00 -20.18
CA LYS A 127 0.00 -6.88 -19.73
C LYS A 127 0.25 -5.55 -18.99
N LEU A 128 -0.27 -4.45 -19.54
CA LEU A 128 -0.18 -3.13 -18.89
C LEU A 128 -0.99 -3.09 -17.60
N LEU A 129 -2.25 -3.56 -17.64
CA LEU A 129 -3.13 -3.62 -16.46
C LEU A 129 -2.49 -4.44 -15.35
N TYR A 130 -2.04 -5.65 -15.65
CA TYR A 130 -1.49 -6.57 -14.66
C TYR A 130 -0.14 -6.11 -14.12
N LEU A 131 0.69 -5.45 -14.92
CA LEU A 131 1.92 -4.85 -14.43
C LEU A 131 1.64 -3.71 -13.44
N ARG A 132 0.70 -2.82 -13.72
CA ARG A 132 0.29 -1.76 -12.80
C ARG A 132 -0.25 -2.33 -11.49
N LEU A 133 -1.10 -3.36 -11.56
CA LEU A 133 -1.64 -4.04 -10.37
C LEU A 133 -0.55 -4.75 -9.58
N LEU A 134 0.39 -5.45 -10.23
CA LEU A 134 1.50 -6.10 -9.55
C LEU A 134 2.37 -5.08 -8.79
N ILE A 135 2.69 -3.95 -9.42
CA ILE A 135 3.46 -2.87 -8.81
C ILE A 135 2.74 -2.34 -7.57
N HIS A 136 1.45 -2.05 -7.69
CA HIS A 136 0.63 -1.49 -6.62
C HIS A 136 0.46 -2.46 -5.44
N ILE A 137 -0.07 -3.66 -5.70
CA ILE A 137 -0.42 -4.64 -4.66
C ILE A 137 0.83 -5.13 -3.91
N THR A 138 1.99 -5.21 -4.59
CA THR A 138 3.24 -5.51 -3.88
C THR A 138 3.58 -4.42 -2.87
N GLY A 139 3.31 -3.17 -3.16
CA GLY A 139 3.39 -2.08 -2.17
C GLY A 139 2.41 -2.30 -1.02
N ASP A 140 1.14 -2.57 -1.33
CA ASP A 140 0.06 -2.74 -0.35
C ASP A 140 0.38 -3.76 0.74
N ILE A 141 0.84 -4.95 0.36
CA ILE A 141 1.14 -6.03 1.33
C ILE A 141 2.33 -5.71 2.25
N HIS A 142 3.06 -4.61 2.01
CA HIS A 142 4.11 -4.11 2.88
C HIS A 142 3.62 -2.97 3.80
N GLN A 143 2.39 -2.49 3.61
CA GLN A 143 1.70 -1.64 4.57
C GLN A 143 1.01 -2.54 5.61
N PRO A 144 1.40 -2.48 6.90
CA PRO A 144 0.94 -3.46 7.88
C PRO A 144 -0.57 -3.58 8.02
N MET A 145 -1.30 -2.47 7.90
CA MET A 145 -2.76 -2.47 8.04
C MET A 145 -3.48 -3.13 6.86
N HIS A 146 -2.81 -3.38 5.71
CA HIS A 146 -3.35 -4.17 4.60
C HIS A 146 -3.27 -5.69 4.83
N THR A 147 -2.68 -6.10 5.94
CA THR A 147 -2.64 -7.48 6.43
C THR A 147 -3.09 -7.52 7.90
N GLY A 148 -4.02 -6.63 8.23
CA GLY A 148 -4.50 -6.36 9.58
C GLY A 148 -5.65 -7.24 10.03
N HIS A 149 -6.54 -6.67 10.87
CA HIS A 149 -7.69 -7.40 11.40
C HIS A 149 -8.93 -7.15 10.54
N ALA A 150 -9.64 -8.22 10.18
CA ALA A 150 -10.91 -8.13 9.45
C ALA A 150 -12.00 -7.39 10.26
N SER A 151 -12.02 -7.57 11.58
CA SER A 151 -13.01 -6.97 12.48
C SER A 151 -13.01 -5.44 12.54
N ASP A 152 -11.90 -4.80 12.18
CA ASP A 152 -11.73 -3.34 12.19
C ASP A 152 -11.32 -2.77 10.81
N LYS A 153 -11.46 -3.59 9.76
CA LYS A 153 -11.15 -3.23 8.37
C LYS A 153 -9.69 -2.77 8.21
N GLY A 154 -8.76 -3.56 8.76
CA GLY A 154 -7.34 -3.22 8.71
C GLY A 154 -7.02 -1.90 9.43
N GLY A 155 -7.55 -1.67 10.64
CA GLY A 155 -7.28 -0.47 11.44
C GLY A 155 -8.09 0.77 11.05
N ASN A 156 -8.99 0.69 10.06
CA ASN A 156 -9.85 1.82 9.69
C ASN A 156 -10.85 2.20 10.78
N ASP A 157 -11.29 1.24 11.58
CA ASP A 157 -12.21 1.46 12.70
C ASP A 157 -11.47 1.77 14.01
N VAL A 158 -10.14 1.68 14.07
CA VAL A 158 -9.30 2.15 15.20
C VAL A 158 -9.10 3.65 15.07
N LYS A 159 -10.00 4.44 15.68
CA LYS A 159 -9.96 5.90 15.61
C LYS A 159 -8.88 6.47 16.50
N VAL A 160 -8.07 7.38 15.94
CA VAL A 160 -6.99 8.10 16.64
C VAL A 160 -6.95 9.56 16.19
N ASN A 161 -6.12 10.37 16.84
CA ASN A 161 -5.81 11.70 16.36
C ASN A 161 -4.32 11.74 15.95
N TRP A 162 -4.04 12.29 14.79
CA TRP A 162 -2.68 12.67 14.39
C TRP A 162 -2.47 14.13 14.76
N PHE A 163 -1.72 14.36 15.84
CA PHE A 163 -1.72 15.65 16.56
C PHE A 163 -3.16 16.06 16.95
N SER A 164 -3.70 17.11 16.38
CA SER A 164 -5.09 17.56 16.61
C SER A 164 -6.09 17.12 15.53
N LYS A 165 -5.64 16.38 14.51
CA LYS A 165 -6.48 15.98 13.36
C LYS A 165 -7.05 14.59 13.61
N PRO A 166 -8.39 14.42 13.68
CA PRO A 166 -9.00 13.09 13.74
C PRO A 166 -8.67 12.25 12.50
N THR A 167 -8.30 10.99 12.73
CA THR A 167 -7.97 10.01 11.69
C THR A 167 -8.18 8.58 12.20
N ASN A 168 -7.52 7.59 11.63
CA ASN A 168 -7.51 6.21 12.07
C ASN A 168 -6.12 5.59 11.91
N LEU A 169 -5.89 4.43 12.54
CA LEU A 169 -4.59 3.77 12.54
C LEU A 169 -4.14 3.39 11.12
N HIS A 170 -5.06 2.97 10.26
CA HIS A 170 -4.77 2.66 8.85
C HIS A 170 -4.18 3.89 8.13
N SER A 171 -4.85 5.04 8.20
CA SER A 171 -4.40 6.28 7.56
C SER A 171 -3.08 6.82 8.14
N ILE A 172 -2.78 6.55 9.42
CA ILE A 172 -1.47 6.88 10.01
C ILE A 172 -0.36 6.21 9.20
N TRP A 173 -0.51 4.91 8.91
CA TRP A 173 0.50 4.14 8.18
C TRP A 173 0.46 4.40 6.67
N ASP A 174 -0.71 4.63 6.09
CA ASP A 174 -0.81 4.95 4.66
C ASP A 174 -0.13 6.25 4.29
N SER A 175 -0.35 7.30 5.07
CA SER A 175 -0.03 8.65 4.64
C SER A 175 0.60 9.52 5.70
N GLU A 176 0.03 9.60 6.92
CA GLU A 176 0.39 10.64 7.88
C GLU A 176 1.87 10.56 8.30
N LEU A 177 2.42 9.35 8.52
CA LEU A 177 3.83 9.16 8.86
C LEU A 177 4.76 9.54 7.70
N ILE A 178 4.40 9.20 6.47
CA ILE A 178 5.20 9.48 5.26
C ILE A 178 5.19 10.98 4.98
N ASP A 179 4.01 11.59 4.95
CA ASP A 179 3.83 13.01 4.63
C ASP A 179 4.43 13.92 5.72
N PHE A 180 4.50 13.41 6.95
CA PHE A 180 5.15 14.12 8.06
C PHE A 180 6.64 14.37 7.83
N GLN A 181 7.32 13.54 7.03
CA GLN A 181 8.75 13.74 6.71
C GLN A 181 8.99 14.92 5.76
N GLN A 182 7.95 15.46 5.12
CA GLN A 182 8.00 16.63 4.24
C GLN A 182 8.99 16.46 3.06
N LEU A 183 9.19 15.22 2.60
CA LEU A 183 10.04 14.89 1.46
C LEU A 183 9.18 14.59 0.23
N SER A 184 9.66 14.92 -0.95
CA SER A 184 9.12 14.34 -2.18
C SER A 184 9.40 12.83 -2.21
N TYR A 185 8.61 12.07 -2.98
CA TYR A 185 8.82 10.62 -3.09
C TYR A 185 10.24 10.27 -3.60
N THR A 186 10.83 11.10 -4.44
CA THR A 186 12.19 10.89 -4.96
C THR A 186 13.26 11.16 -3.90
N GLU A 187 13.11 12.21 -3.10
CA GLU A 187 14.01 12.49 -1.98
C GLU A 187 13.91 11.39 -0.92
N TYR A 188 12.68 10.94 -0.61
CA TYR A 188 12.47 9.88 0.36
C TYR A 188 13.06 8.55 -0.12
N ALA A 189 12.77 8.15 -1.36
CA ALA A 189 13.36 6.94 -1.94
C ALA A 189 14.89 7.00 -1.90
N ASN A 190 15.50 8.10 -2.32
CA ASN A 190 16.95 8.27 -2.28
C ASN A 190 17.53 8.20 -0.84
N ALA A 191 16.78 8.71 0.15
CA ALA A 191 17.23 8.71 1.54
C ALA A 191 17.25 7.31 2.17
N ILE A 192 16.37 6.39 1.74
CA ILE A 192 16.24 5.06 2.34
C ILE A 192 16.77 3.91 1.46
N ASP A 193 17.03 4.14 0.17
CA ASP A 193 17.44 3.10 -0.79
C ASP A 193 18.92 2.72 -0.66
N HIS A 194 19.28 2.21 0.52
CA HIS A 194 20.63 1.77 0.85
C HIS A 194 20.67 0.35 1.43
N PRO A 195 20.00 -0.65 0.78
CA PRO A 195 20.08 -2.02 1.27
C PRO A 195 21.48 -2.61 1.00
N THR A 196 21.93 -3.45 1.91
CA THR A 196 23.12 -4.29 1.66
C THR A 196 22.76 -5.43 0.70
N ASP A 197 23.77 -5.99 0.01
CA ASP A 197 23.58 -7.17 -0.86
C ASP A 197 22.97 -8.35 -0.09
N ALA A 198 23.31 -8.52 1.18
CA ALA A 198 22.75 -9.55 2.06
C ALA A 198 21.24 -9.33 2.28
N GLN A 199 20.82 -8.09 2.53
CA GLN A 199 19.41 -7.73 2.67
C GLN A 199 18.63 -7.94 1.38
N ILE A 200 19.18 -7.50 0.23
CA ILE A 200 18.55 -7.74 -1.08
C ILE A 200 18.31 -9.23 -1.28
N LYS A 201 19.33 -10.06 -1.08
CA LYS A 201 19.25 -11.50 -1.23
C LYS A 201 18.23 -12.11 -0.27
N GLU A 202 18.23 -11.72 0.99
CA GLU A 202 17.30 -12.22 2.01
C GLU A 202 15.86 -11.88 1.66
N TRP A 203 15.59 -10.60 1.33
CA TRP A 203 14.23 -10.12 1.10
C TRP A 203 13.61 -10.64 -0.19
N GLN A 204 14.42 -10.91 -1.21
CA GLN A 204 13.96 -11.50 -2.47
C GLN A 204 13.83 -13.02 -2.42
N THR A 205 14.22 -13.64 -1.30
CA THR A 205 14.16 -15.10 -1.13
C THR A 205 12.90 -15.50 -0.34
N GLY A 206 12.22 -16.52 -0.81
CA GLY A 206 11.05 -17.09 -0.13
C GLY A 206 9.72 -16.77 -0.81
N PRO A 207 8.65 -17.40 -0.33
CA PRO A 207 7.32 -17.27 -0.92
C PRO A 207 6.62 -15.98 -0.49
N LEU A 208 5.60 -15.57 -1.26
CA LEU A 208 4.74 -14.41 -0.95
C LEU A 208 4.07 -14.53 0.43
N SER A 209 3.69 -15.74 0.84
CA SER A 209 3.08 -15.99 2.16
C SER A 209 3.97 -15.54 3.32
N LYS A 210 5.31 -15.59 3.16
CA LYS A 210 6.24 -15.07 4.17
C LYS A 210 6.14 -13.54 4.29
N TRP A 211 5.96 -12.83 3.19
CA TRP A 211 5.82 -11.37 3.21
C TRP A 211 4.52 -10.94 3.90
N ILE A 212 3.42 -11.65 3.60
CA ILE A 212 2.13 -11.46 4.29
C ILE A 212 2.28 -11.71 5.79
N PHE A 213 2.94 -12.82 6.17
CA PHE A 213 3.15 -13.17 7.57
C PHE A 213 3.98 -12.11 8.33
N GLU A 214 5.07 -11.61 7.72
CA GLU A 214 5.90 -10.55 8.30
C GLU A 214 5.08 -9.27 8.53
N SER A 215 4.29 -8.86 7.54
CA SER A 215 3.46 -7.66 7.58
C SER A 215 2.33 -7.79 8.61
N SER A 216 1.65 -8.95 8.67
CA SER A 216 0.58 -9.22 9.64
C SER A 216 1.09 -9.28 11.09
N ASN A 217 2.27 -9.86 11.32
CA ASN A 217 2.89 -9.84 12.65
C ASN A 217 3.23 -8.41 13.08
N LEU A 218 3.73 -7.60 12.17
CA LEU A 218 3.97 -6.19 12.44
C LEU A 218 2.66 -5.45 12.74
N ALA A 219 1.60 -5.70 11.97
CA ALA A 219 0.28 -5.15 12.26
C ALA A 219 -0.17 -5.49 13.69
N GLY A 220 -0.04 -6.76 14.09
CA GLY A 220 -0.37 -7.21 15.45
C GLY A 220 0.39 -6.46 16.55
N GLN A 221 1.68 -6.16 16.34
CA GLN A 221 2.46 -5.34 17.28
C GLN A 221 1.91 -3.91 17.35
N LEU A 222 1.67 -3.27 16.20
CA LEU A 222 1.17 -1.90 16.10
C LEU A 222 -0.22 -1.74 16.72
N TYR A 223 -1.09 -2.73 16.58
CA TYR A 223 -2.39 -2.74 17.27
C TYR A 223 -2.23 -2.78 18.80
N GLY A 224 -1.22 -3.48 19.30
CA GLY A 224 -0.92 -3.57 20.74
C GLY A 224 -0.40 -2.26 21.35
N GLU A 225 0.05 -1.32 20.53
CA GLU A 225 0.67 -0.07 20.97
C GLU A 225 -0.29 1.14 20.93
N VAL A 226 -1.50 0.98 20.35
CA VAL A 226 -2.42 2.10 20.12
C VAL A 226 -3.79 1.80 20.69
N ASN A 227 -4.33 2.75 21.46
CA ASN A 227 -5.69 2.70 21.96
C ASN A 227 -6.62 3.60 21.11
N SER A 228 -7.87 3.16 20.89
CA SER A 228 -8.84 3.99 20.22
C SER A 228 -9.09 5.30 20.98
N GLY A 229 -9.07 6.42 20.26
CA GLY A 229 -9.17 7.78 20.83
C GLY A 229 -7.83 8.42 21.20
N GLU A 230 -6.73 7.67 21.12
CA GLU A 230 -5.39 8.17 21.47
C GLU A 230 -4.92 9.28 20.51
N THR A 231 -4.06 10.17 21.01
CA THR A 231 -3.39 11.19 20.20
C THR A 231 -1.95 10.78 19.92
N LEU A 232 -1.70 10.45 18.65
CA LEU A 232 -0.38 10.14 18.13
C LEU A 232 0.31 11.42 17.65
N ASN A 233 1.63 11.51 17.85
CA ASN A 233 2.37 12.73 17.60
C ASN A 233 3.87 12.45 17.31
N TYR A 234 4.75 13.42 17.56
CA TYR A 234 6.20 13.30 17.38
C TYR A 234 6.81 12.02 17.96
N LYS A 235 6.33 11.57 19.13
CA LYS A 235 6.85 10.35 19.77
C LYS A 235 6.52 9.12 18.91
N TYR A 236 5.29 9.01 18.41
CA TYR A 236 4.88 7.90 17.55
C TYR A 236 5.71 7.89 16.27
N ASN A 237 5.85 9.05 15.61
CA ASN A 237 6.71 9.17 14.43
C ASN A 237 8.15 8.72 14.73
N PHE A 238 8.76 9.23 15.79
CA PHE A 238 10.13 8.88 16.18
C PHE A 238 10.30 7.38 16.42
N THR A 239 9.34 6.76 17.10
CA THR A 239 9.38 5.32 17.43
C THR A 239 9.25 4.44 16.19
N HIS A 240 8.44 4.85 15.19
CA HIS A 240 8.07 3.99 14.06
C HIS A 240 8.75 4.35 12.73
N LEU A 241 9.53 5.43 12.66
CA LEU A 241 10.15 5.89 11.42
C LEU A 241 11.05 4.82 10.78
N ASP A 242 11.87 4.14 11.56
CA ASP A 242 12.75 3.08 11.05
C ASP A 242 11.95 1.89 10.53
N THR A 243 10.87 1.52 11.21
CA THR A 243 9.95 0.46 10.78
C THR A 243 9.25 0.83 9.47
N LEU A 244 8.76 2.06 9.37
CA LEU A 244 8.15 2.59 8.15
C LEU A 244 9.13 2.54 6.97
N ASN A 245 10.33 3.08 7.17
CA ASN A 245 11.39 3.08 6.16
C ASN A 245 11.75 1.67 5.70
N GLN A 246 11.81 0.72 6.63
CA GLN A 246 12.11 -0.66 6.33
C GLN A 246 10.99 -1.33 5.51
N GLN A 247 9.72 -1.06 5.80
CA GLN A 247 8.59 -1.60 5.04
C GLN A 247 8.55 -1.04 3.60
N LEU A 248 8.76 0.26 3.43
CA LEU A 248 8.86 0.90 2.12
C LEU A 248 10.03 0.32 1.30
N LEU A 249 11.20 0.18 1.91
CA LEU A 249 12.39 -0.37 1.26
C LEU A 249 12.20 -1.84 0.88
N LYS A 250 11.68 -2.68 1.80
CA LYS A 250 11.36 -4.08 1.52
C LYS A 250 10.38 -4.22 0.37
N GLY A 251 9.32 -3.40 0.35
CA GLY A 251 8.33 -3.38 -0.72
C GLY A 251 8.98 -3.14 -2.09
N GLY A 252 9.85 -2.13 -2.18
CA GLY A 252 10.57 -1.83 -3.41
C GLY A 252 11.55 -2.93 -3.84
N ILE A 253 12.37 -3.43 -2.93
CA ILE A 253 13.35 -4.51 -3.23
C ILE A 253 12.67 -5.82 -3.64
N ARG A 254 11.58 -6.20 -2.96
CA ARG A 254 10.81 -7.41 -3.27
C ARG A 254 10.09 -7.29 -4.61
N LEU A 255 9.51 -6.12 -4.91
CA LEU A 255 8.93 -5.82 -6.22
C LEU A 255 9.98 -5.93 -7.34
N ALA A 256 11.18 -5.36 -7.15
CA ALA A 256 12.27 -5.51 -8.11
C ALA A 256 12.62 -6.98 -8.34
N GLY A 257 12.70 -7.78 -7.28
CA GLY A 257 12.94 -9.22 -7.36
C GLY A 257 11.90 -9.95 -8.23
N LEU A 258 10.61 -9.69 -7.99
CA LEU A 258 9.52 -10.25 -8.81
C LEU A 258 9.65 -9.86 -10.29
N LEU A 259 9.87 -8.57 -10.56
CA LEU A 259 9.98 -8.09 -11.93
C LEU A 259 11.23 -8.63 -12.64
N ASN A 260 12.34 -8.78 -11.92
CA ASN A 260 13.54 -9.43 -12.43
C ASN A 260 13.33 -10.91 -12.73
N GLN A 261 12.52 -11.63 -11.93
CA GLN A 261 12.14 -13.02 -12.21
C GLN A 261 11.18 -13.17 -13.39
N ILE A 262 10.27 -12.22 -13.60
CA ILE A 262 9.26 -12.26 -14.65
C ILE A 262 9.88 -11.86 -16.01
N PHE A 263 10.74 -10.86 -16.02
CA PHE A 263 11.21 -10.19 -17.24
C PHE A 263 12.73 -10.25 -17.44
N GLY A 264 13.48 -10.70 -16.44
CA GLY A 264 14.95 -10.75 -16.43
C GLY A 264 15.63 -11.88 -17.18
#